data_a3b78deeea1296f2d6e7ee4aa115622a
#
_entry.id   a3b78deeea1296f2d6e7ee4aa115622a
#
_cell.length_a   1.000
_cell.length_b   1.000
_cell.length_c   1.000
_cell.angle_alpha   90.00
_cell.angle_beta   90.00
_cell.angle_gamma   90.00
#
_symmetry.space_group_name_H-M   'P 1'
#
loop_
_entity.id
_entity.type
_entity.pdbx_description
1 polymer ?
#
loop_
_entity_poly.entity_id
_entity_poly.type
_entity_poly.pdbx_seq_one_letter_code
_entity_poly.pdbx_strand_id
1 'polypeptide(L)'
;MGSEMCIRDSNFHKVISKILNFCVNDLGGMYLDVIKDRLYTMKSDSIGRKSAQYCISKMLLTLTKLISPILPFTAYEFNENLYPEHGDDIFSEEFEDLETFTSSEDIDAFDSLLALRGRVYQAIELERQSGNIKNALDCELQLTLTKKDFSYAESMSSELSKFFIEVIQV
;
A
#
# COMPACT_ATOMS: atom_id res chain seq x y z
N MET A 1 -6.75 11.06 10.28
CA MET A 1 -6.82 12.43 10.86
C MET A 1 -6.84 13.55 9.82
N GLY A 2 -5.85 13.70 8.91
CA GLY A 2 -5.83 14.85 8.00
C GLY A 2 -6.95 14.95 6.97
N SER A 3 -7.48 13.83 6.47
CA SER A 3 -8.55 13.82 5.46
C SER A 3 -9.92 14.09 6.07
N GLU A 4 -10.22 13.57 7.24
CA GLU A 4 -11.46 13.81 7.99
C GLU A 4 -11.60 15.29 8.36
N MET A 5 -10.52 15.92 8.82
CA MET A 5 -10.49 17.35 9.11
C MET A 5 -10.76 18.18 7.85
N CYS A 6 -10.17 17.78 6.71
CA CYS A 6 -10.43 18.45 5.44
C CYS A 6 -11.88 18.28 4.95
N ILE A 7 -12.54 17.16 5.25
CA ILE A 7 -13.96 16.96 4.95
C ILE A 7 -14.82 17.90 5.81
N ARG A 8 -14.58 17.97 7.11
CA ARG A 8 -15.28 18.89 8.03
C ARG A 8 -15.12 20.34 7.60
N ASP A 9 -13.94 20.72 7.12
CA ASP A 9 -13.64 22.08 6.65
C ASP A 9 -14.07 22.33 5.19
N SER A 10 -14.78 21.39 4.56
CA SER A 10 -15.21 21.45 3.15
C SER A 10 -14.08 21.65 2.13
N ASN A 11 -12.85 21.21 2.47
CA ASN A 11 -11.68 21.26 1.60
C ASN A 11 -11.58 20.00 0.70
N PHE A 12 -12.65 19.65 0.00
CA PHE A 12 -12.79 18.41 -0.77
C PHE A 12 -11.70 18.21 -1.83
N HIS A 13 -11.21 19.28 -2.46
CA HIS A 13 -10.12 19.19 -3.42
C HIS A 13 -8.84 18.62 -2.81
N LYS A 14 -8.53 18.94 -1.56
CA LYS A 14 -7.38 18.38 -0.84
C LYS A 14 -7.60 16.90 -0.50
N VAL A 15 -8.83 16.54 -0.17
CA VAL A 15 -9.19 15.14 0.10
C VAL A 15 -8.99 14.30 -1.15
N ILE A 16 -9.56 14.73 -2.29
CA ILE A 16 -9.40 14.02 -3.57
C ILE A 16 -7.92 13.90 -3.95
N SER A 17 -7.14 14.97 -3.85
CA SER A 17 -5.71 14.94 -4.18
C SER A 17 -4.94 13.93 -3.31
N LYS A 18 -5.24 13.86 -2.01
CA LYS A 18 -4.62 12.88 -1.11
C LYS A 18 -5.04 11.44 -1.44
N ILE A 19 -6.33 11.22 -1.70
CA ILE A 19 -6.85 9.88 -2.06
C ILE A 19 -6.22 9.43 -3.38
N LEU A 20 -6.18 10.27 -4.40
CA LEU A 20 -5.57 9.94 -5.69
C LEU A 20 -4.08 9.63 -5.54
N ASN A 21 -3.34 10.45 -4.77
CA ASN A 21 -1.94 10.20 -4.50
C ASN A 21 -1.71 8.85 -3.80
N PHE A 22 -2.50 8.57 -2.76
CA PHE A 22 -2.46 7.28 -2.07
C PHE A 22 -2.79 6.11 -3.01
N CYS A 23 -3.87 6.21 -3.78
CA CYS A 23 -4.29 5.13 -4.68
C CYS A 23 -3.27 4.85 -5.79
N VAL A 24 -2.64 5.89 -6.35
CA VAL A 24 -1.69 5.74 -7.47
C VAL A 24 -0.31 5.33 -6.97
N ASN A 25 0.24 6.03 -5.98
CA ASN A 25 1.63 5.85 -5.58
C ASN A 25 1.82 4.78 -4.50
N ASP A 26 1.00 4.82 -3.46
CA ASP A 26 1.19 3.93 -2.31
C ASP A 26 0.48 2.58 -2.55
N LEU A 27 -0.80 2.61 -2.92
CA LEU A 27 -1.59 1.40 -3.10
C LEU A 27 -1.23 0.70 -4.42
N GLY A 28 -1.42 1.36 -5.56
CA GLY A 28 -1.20 0.78 -6.89
C GLY A 28 0.28 0.64 -7.23
N GLY A 29 1.09 1.66 -6.98
CA GLY A 29 2.50 1.69 -7.33
C GLY A 29 3.42 0.86 -6.44
N MET A 30 2.94 0.39 -5.28
CA MET A 30 3.76 -0.40 -4.36
C MET A 30 2.98 -1.56 -3.74
N TYR A 31 1.97 -1.28 -2.93
CA TYR A 31 1.38 -2.28 -2.04
C TYR A 31 0.76 -3.46 -2.80
N LEU A 32 -0.04 -3.20 -3.82
CA LEU A 32 -0.70 -4.25 -4.60
C LEU A 32 0.31 -5.13 -5.34
N ASP A 33 1.40 -4.55 -5.83
CA ASP A 33 2.47 -5.31 -6.47
C ASP A 33 3.17 -6.25 -5.49
N VAL A 34 3.53 -5.75 -4.31
CA VAL A 34 4.22 -6.56 -3.28
C VAL A 34 3.35 -7.73 -2.81
N ILE A 35 2.03 -7.55 -2.72
CA ILE A 35 1.14 -8.59 -2.19
C ILE A 35 0.52 -9.49 -3.26
N LYS A 36 0.73 -9.23 -4.56
CA LYS A 36 0.08 -9.99 -5.65
C LYS A 36 0.31 -11.50 -5.53
N ASP A 37 1.51 -11.94 -5.19
CA ASP A 37 1.81 -13.36 -5.02
C ASP A 37 1.02 -13.96 -3.85
N ARG A 38 0.86 -13.24 -2.76
CA ARG A 38 0.03 -13.69 -1.64
C ARG A 38 -1.43 -13.90 -2.07
N LEU A 39 -1.95 -13.01 -2.91
CA LEU A 39 -3.33 -13.07 -3.38
C LEU A 39 -3.57 -14.17 -4.42
N TYR A 40 -2.64 -14.36 -5.35
CA TYR A 40 -2.86 -15.20 -6.53
C TYR A 40 -2.22 -16.58 -6.44
N THR A 41 -1.05 -16.71 -5.80
CA THR A 41 -0.29 -17.96 -5.79
C THR A 41 -0.41 -18.76 -4.48
N MET A 42 -0.66 -18.10 -3.34
CA MET A 42 -0.81 -18.80 -2.07
C MET A 42 -2.15 -19.55 -1.97
N LYS A 43 -2.17 -20.62 -1.19
CA LYS A 43 -3.39 -21.39 -0.88
C LYS A 43 -4.46 -20.48 -0.28
N SER A 44 -5.73 -20.77 -0.59
CA SER A 44 -6.87 -19.97 -0.14
C SER A 44 -7.01 -19.85 1.38
N ASP A 45 -6.55 -20.85 2.11
CA ASP A 45 -6.59 -20.94 3.57
C ASP A 45 -5.32 -20.42 4.27
N SER A 46 -4.28 -20.02 3.51
CA SER A 46 -3.03 -19.53 4.08
C SER A 46 -3.22 -18.21 4.85
N ILE A 47 -2.48 -18.08 5.95
CA ILE A 47 -2.51 -16.86 6.79
C ILE A 47 -2.09 -15.64 5.96
N GLY A 48 -1.04 -15.77 5.12
CA GLY A 48 -0.55 -14.66 4.29
C GLY A 48 -1.61 -14.14 3.32
N ARG A 49 -2.38 -15.03 2.66
CA ARG A 49 -3.47 -14.62 1.76
C ARG A 49 -4.61 -13.95 2.52
N LYS A 50 -5.06 -14.55 3.63
CA LYS A 50 -6.14 -13.99 4.46
C LYS A 50 -5.76 -12.64 5.04
N SER A 51 -4.53 -12.47 5.52
CA SER A 51 -4.02 -11.19 6.01
C SER A 51 -4.03 -10.12 4.92
N ALA A 52 -3.54 -10.44 3.70
CA ALA A 52 -3.57 -9.51 2.58
C ALA A 52 -5.01 -9.11 2.19
N GLN A 53 -5.92 -10.08 2.12
CA GLN A 53 -7.34 -9.82 1.84
C GLN A 53 -8.00 -8.94 2.91
N TYR A 54 -7.71 -9.21 4.19
CA TYR A 54 -8.20 -8.40 5.29
C TYR A 54 -7.73 -6.94 5.22
N CYS A 55 -6.43 -6.73 4.94
CA CYS A 55 -5.89 -5.38 4.80
C CYS A 55 -6.54 -4.63 3.62
N ILE A 56 -6.69 -5.28 2.46
CA ILE A 56 -7.36 -4.66 1.29
C ILE A 56 -8.81 -4.31 1.63
N SER A 57 -9.54 -5.22 2.27
CA SER A 57 -10.94 -4.99 2.67
C SER A 57 -11.05 -3.77 3.59
N LYS A 58 -10.21 -3.68 4.62
CA LYS A 58 -10.19 -2.53 5.53
C LYS A 58 -9.82 -1.21 4.84
N MET A 59 -8.81 -1.22 3.97
CA MET A 59 -8.44 -0.04 3.17
C MET A 59 -9.58 0.40 2.26
N LEU A 60 -10.24 -0.55 1.58
CA LEU A 60 -11.33 -0.25 0.67
C LEU A 60 -12.55 0.33 1.41
N LEU A 61 -12.91 -0.22 2.56
CA LEU A 61 -13.98 0.34 3.40
C LEU A 61 -13.66 1.77 3.83
N THR A 62 -12.45 2.02 4.31
CA THR A 62 -12.00 3.38 4.71
C THR A 62 -12.04 4.34 3.52
N LEU A 63 -11.55 3.93 2.34
CA LEU A 63 -11.61 4.74 1.13
C LEU A 63 -13.06 5.03 0.72
N THR A 64 -13.95 4.05 0.78
CA THR A 64 -15.37 4.20 0.46
C THR A 64 -16.02 5.24 1.38
N LYS A 65 -15.75 5.18 2.70
CA LYS A 65 -16.21 6.21 3.65
C LYS A 65 -15.66 7.59 3.32
N LEU A 66 -14.36 7.70 2.98
CA LEU A 66 -13.72 8.98 2.64
C LEU A 66 -14.26 9.62 1.36
N ILE A 67 -14.65 8.81 0.37
CA ILE A 67 -15.19 9.32 -0.90
C ILE A 67 -16.70 9.55 -0.84
N SER A 68 -17.43 8.98 0.11
CA SER A 68 -18.89 9.04 0.19
C SER A 68 -19.48 10.46 0.13
N PRO A 69 -18.92 11.48 0.81
CA PRO A 69 -19.44 12.84 0.73
C PRO A 69 -19.14 13.54 -0.62
N ILE A 70 -18.28 12.97 -1.45
CA ILE A 70 -17.81 13.57 -2.72
C ILE A 70 -18.38 12.81 -3.92
N LEU A 71 -18.36 11.49 -3.86
CA LEU A 71 -18.84 10.57 -4.90
C LEU A 71 -19.86 9.58 -4.32
N PRO A 72 -21.05 10.06 -3.89
CA PRO A 72 -22.02 9.24 -3.15
C PRO A 72 -22.50 8.02 -3.95
N PHE A 73 -22.72 8.14 -5.26
CA PHE A 73 -23.18 7.02 -6.09
C PHE A 73 -22.11 5.93 -6.21
N THR A 74 -20.85 6.31 -6.37
CA THR A 74 -19.74 5.36 -6.41
C THR A 74 -19.54 4.67 -5.06
N ALA A 75 -19.63 5.41 -3.97
CA ALA A 75 -19.54 4.87 -2.62
C ALA A 75 -20.69 3.89 -2.33
N TYR A 76 -21.91 4.20 -2.75
CA TYR A 76 -23.05 3.32 -2.65
C TYR A 76 -22.84 2.02 -3.43
N GLU A 77 -22.42 2.12 -4.69
CA GLU A 77 -22.15 0.95 -5.54
C GLU A 77 -21.05 0.04 -4.94
N PHE A 78 -19.99 0.62 -4.39
CA PHE A 78 -18.97 -0.15 -3.68
C PHE A 78 -19.52 -0.84 -2.44
N ASN A 79 -20.31 -0.13 -1.62
CA ASN A 79 -20.91 -0.70 -0.42
C ASN A 79 -21.83 -1.87 -0.76
N GLU A 80 -22.71 -1.73 -1.73
CA GLU A 80 -23.67 -2.75 -2.15
C GLU A 80 -22.98 -4.02 -2.68
N ASN A 81 -21.88 -3.87 -3.45
CA ASN A 81 -21.17 -5.01 -4.04
C ASN A 81 -20.21 -5.71 -3.09
N LEU A 82 -19.60 -4.99 -2.14
CA LEU A 82 -18.54 -5.52 -1.28
C LEU A 82 -19.04 -5.92 0.10
N TYR A 83 -20.10 -5.28 0.57
CA TYR A 83 -20.63 -5.47 1.90
C TYR A 83 -22.17 -5.54 1.90
N PRO A 84 -22.75 -6.48 1.15
CA PRO A 84 -24.21 -6.58 1.01
C PRO A 84 -24.93 -6.79 2.34
N GLU A 85 -24.23 -7.29 3.37
CA GLU A 85 -24.76 -7.46 4.72
C GLU A 85 -24.82 -6.17 5.54
N HIS A 86 -24.11 -5.11 5.16
CA HIS A 86 -24.12 -3.81 5.87
C HIS A 86 -25.30 -2.91 5.48
N GLY A 87 -26.08 -3.30 4.44
CA GLY A 87 -27.22 -2.50 4.00
C GLY A 87 -26.83 -1.14 3.42
N ASP A 88 -27.82 -0.22 3.33
CA ASP A 88 -27.66 1.06 2.65
C ASP A 88 -26.88 2.12 3.46
N ASP A 89 -26.26 1.78 4.58
CA ASP A 89 -25.96 2.76 5.63
C ASP A 89 -24.49 3.22 5.71
N ILE A 90 -23.70 3.07 4.63
CA ILE A 90 -22.31 3.60 4.59
C ILE A 90 -22.25 5.11 4.91
N PHE A 91 -23.33 5.85 4.64
CA PHE A 91 -23.42 7.30 4.87
C PHE A 91 -23.68 7.67 6.33
N SER A 92 -24.18 6.73 7.13
CA SER A 92 -24.43 6.89 8.57
C SER A 92 -23.27 6.38 9.42
N GLU A 93 -22.30 5.69 8.81
CA GLU A 93 -21.16 5.18 9.55
C GLU A 93 -20.16 6.28 9.92
N GLU A 94 -19.72 6.27 11.16
CA GLU A 94 -18.64 7.14 11.63
C GLU A 94 -17.27 6.70 11.11
N PHE A 95 -16.34 7.66 11.02
CA PHE A 95 -14.93 7.33 10.78
C PHE A 95 -14.37 6.66 12.03
N GLU A 96 -13.96 5.41 11.89
CA GLU A 96 -13.27 4.68 12.94
C GLU A 96 -11.85 5.23 13.12
N ASP A 97 -11.39 5.31 14.37
CA ASP A 97 -9.96 5.49 14.64
C ASP A 97 -9.23 4.24 14.16
N LEU A 98 -8.34 4.42 13.19
CA LEU A 98 -7.51 3.32 12.71
C LEU A 98 -6.59 2.87 13.85
N GLU A 99 -6.80 1.65 14.32
CA GLU A 99 -5.88 1.05 15.28
C GLU A 99 -4.50 0.93 14.65
N THR A 100 -3.51 1.52 15.27
CA THR A 100 -2.11 1.35 14.88
C THR A 100 -1.58 0.05 15.47
N PHE A 101 -1.49 -0.97 14.65
CA PHE A 101 -0.92 -2.28 15.03
C PHE A 101 0.61 -2.30 15.02
N THR A 102 1.24 -1.18 14.70
CA THR A 102 2.66 -1.08 14.44
C THR A 102 3.29 -0.05 15.36
N SER A 103 4.47 -0.35 15.92
CA SER A 103 5.21 0.61 16.72
C SER A 103 5.71 1.78 15.88
N SER A 104 5.96 2.94 16.50
CA SER A 104 6.58 4.07 15.81
C SER A 104 7.96 3.73 15.24
N GLU A 105 8.69 2.84 15.92
CA GLU A 105 10.01 2.38 15.47
C GLU A 105 9.93 1.55 14.19
N ASP A 106 8.90 0.72 14.04
CA ASP A 106 8.68 -0.06 12.83
C ASP A 106 8.26 0.83 11.66
N ILE A 107 7.48 1.89 11.92
CA ILE A 107 7.11 2.88 10.90
C ILE A 107 8.35 3.60 10.38
N ASP A 108 9.21 4.09 11.28
CA ASP A 108 10.46 4.76 10.89
C ASP A 108 11.41 3.84 10.11
N ALA A 109 11.48 2.56 10.51
CA ALA A 109 12.29 1.57 9.81
C ALA A 109 11.72 1.27 8.41
N PHE A 110 10.40 1.18 8.29
CA PHE A 110 9.74 0.99 6.99
C PHE A 110 9.95 2.18 6.06
N ASP A 111 9.84 3.41 6.56
CA ASP A 111 10.12 4.63 5.79
C ASP A 111 11.56 4.68 5.30
N SER A 112 12.51 4.24 6.14
CA SER A 112 13.93 4.11 5.76
C SER A 112 14.12 3.09 4.61
N LEU A 113 13.42 1.95 4.66
CA LEU A 113 13.44 0.96 3.60
C LEU A 113 12.77 1.45 2.31
N LEU A 114 11.68 2.22 2.40
CA LEU A 114 11.05 2.87 1.25
C LEU A 114 12.00 3.85 0.56
N ALA A 115 12.70 4.67 1.34
CA ALA A 115 13.69 5.59 0.81
C ALA A 115 14.87 4.86 0.14
N LEU A 116 15.31 3.73 0.71
CA LEU A 116 16.34 2.87 0.14
C LEU A 116 15.86 2.25 -1.18
N ARG A 117 14.62 1.76 -1.22
CA ARG A 117 13.99 1.22 -2.43
C ARG A 117 14.02 2.24 -3.57
N GLY A 118 13.65 3.50 -3.30
CA GLY A 118 13.72 4.56 -4.30
C GLY A 118 15.13 4.76 -4.89
N ARG A 119 16.18 4.68 -4.05
CA ARG A 119 17.57 4.75 -4.51
C ARG A 119 17.98 3.54 -5.34
N VAL A 120 17.55 2.35 -4.95
CA VAL A 120 17.79 1.11 -5.72
C VAL A 120 17.17 1.22 -7.11
N TYR A 121 15.93 1.68 -7.21
CA TYR A 121 15.28 1.90 -8.51
C TYR A 121 16.01 2.87 -9.39
N GLN A 122 16.44 4.00 -8.85
CA GLN A 122 17.22 4.97 -9.60
C GLN A 122 18.53 4.36 -10.12
N ALA A 123 19.24 3.58 -9.31
CA ALA A 123 20.47 2.91 -9.72
C ALA A 123 20.22 1.90 -10.85
N ILE A 124 19.20 1.05 -10.71
CA ILE A 124 18.83 0.07 -11.74
C ILE A 124 18.42 0.76 -13.04
N GLU A 125 17.65 1.84 -12.96
CA GLU A 125 17.22 2.56 -14.15
C GLU A 125 18.39 3.22 -14.90
N LEU A 126 19.40 3.72 -14.19
CA LEU A 126 20.63 4.23 -14.79
C LEU A 126 21.41 3.13 -15.53
N GLU A 127 21.54 1.94 -14.93
CA GLU A 127 22.20 0.79 -15.56
C GLU A 127 21.41 0.28 -16.77
N ARG A 128 20.07 0.36 -16.72
CA ARG A 128 19.22 0.02 -17.87
C ARG A 128 19.35 1.02 -19.02
N GLN A 129 19.39 2.32 -18.73
CA GLN A 129 19.59 3.36 -19.73
C GLN A 129 20.97 3.30 -20.38
N SER A 130 21.99 2.89 -19.63
CA SER A 130 23.34 2.65 -20.15
C SER A 130 23.48 1.35 -20.98
N GLY A 131 22.44 0.52 -20.99
CA GLY A 131 22.41 -0.75 -21.72
C GLY A 131 23.16 -1.91 -21.05
N ASN A 132 23.61 -1.73 -19.81
CA ASN A 132 24.34 -2.77 -19.06
C ASN A 132 23.42 -3.91 -18.63
N ILE A 133 22.15 -3.62 -18.38
CA ILE A 133 21.13 -4.61 -17.99
C ILE A 133 19.89 -4.44 -18.88
N LYS A 134 19.25 -5.58 -19.18
CA LYS A 134 17.98 -5.59 -19.93
C LYS A 134 16.76 -5.70 -19.02
N ASN A 135 16.89 -6.52 -17.97
CA ASN A 135 15.85 -6.74 -16.99
C ASN A 135 16.42 -6.56 -15.59
N ALA A 136 15.66 -5.96 -14.70
CA ALA A 136 16.04 -5.80 -13.31
C ALA A 136 16.25 -7.14 -12.57
N LEU A 137 15.60 -8.20 -13.03
CA LEU A 137 15.80 -9.56 -12.50
C LEU A 137 17.18 -10.15 -12.85
N ASP A 138 17.90 -9.56 -13.80
CA ASP A 138 19.25 -9.98 -14.17
C ASP A 138 20.33 -9.33 -13.27
N CYS A 139 19.93 -8.55 -12.26
CA CYS A 139 20.84 -7.85 -11.36
C CYS A 139 20.99 -8.57 -10.03
N GLU A 140 22.20 -8.53 -9.49
CA GLU A 140 22.48 -8.83 -8.09
C GLU A 140 22.58 -7.50 -7.32
N LEU A 141 21.84 -7.39 -6.22
CA LEU A 141 21.83 -6.20 -5.37
C LEU A 141 22.61 -6.47 -4.08
N GLN A 142 23.60 -5.65 -3.83
CA GLN A 142 24.32 -5.61 -2.55
C GLN A 142 23.91 -4.36 -1.78
N LEU A 143 23.19 -4.55 -0.68
CA LEU A 143 22.68 -3.47 0.15
C LEU A 143 23.50 -3.33 1.43
N THR A 144 23.93 -2.11 1.74
CA THR A 144 24.54 -1.77 3.02
C THR A 144 23.52 -1.06 3.90
N LEU A 145 23.12 -1.71 4.99
CA LEU A 145 22.08 -1.24 5.90
C LEU A 145 22.65 -0.83 7.25
N THR A 146 21.96 0.07 7.95
CA THR A 146 22.22 0.31 9.37
C THR A 146 21.79 -0.91 10.19
N LYS A 147 22.30 -1.06 11.42
CA LYS A 147 21.90 -2.18 12.29
C LYS A 147 20.40 -2.24 12.53
N LYS A 148 19.74 -1.07 12.65
CA LYS A 148 18.30 -0.96 12.86
C LYS A 148 17.52 -1.44 11.63
N ASP A 149 17.87 -0.91 10.46
CA ASP A 149 17.22 -1.26 9.20
C ASP A 149 17.47 -2.73 8.84
N PHE A 150 18.66 -3.27 9.20
CA PHE A 150 18.99 -4.67 8.97
C PHE A 150 18.11 -5.61 9.80
N SER A 151 17.89 -5.33 11.10
CA SER A 151 17.04 -6.17 11.95
C SER A 151 15.59 -6.19 11.47
N TYR A 152 15.08 -5.05 10.99
CA TYR A 152 13.76 -4.96 10.40
C TYR A 152 13.67 -5.70 9.05
N ALA A 153 14.66 -5.51 8.19
CA ALA A 153 14.77 -6.22 6.91
C ALA A 153 14.85 -7.74 7.11
N GLU A 154 15.57 -8.21 8.13
CA GLU A 154 15.67 -9.61 8.49
C GLU A 154 14.32 -10.20 8.93
N SER A 155 13.51 -9.44 9.65
CA SER A 155 12.14 -9.85 10.00
C SER A 155 11.23 -10.01 8.77
N MET A 156 11.52 -9.27 7.68
CA MET A 156 10.84 -9.35 6.39
C MET A 156 11.53 -10.30 5.39
N SER A 157 12.48 -11.12 5.81
CA SER A 157 13.44 -11.85 4.97
C SER A 157 12.85 -12.59 3.75
N SER A 158 11.68 -13.20 3.89
CA SER A 158 11.00 -13.90 2.78
C SER A 158 10.36 -12.96 1.74
N GLU A 159 10.12 -11.72 2.10
CA GLU A 159 9.43 -10.72 1.29
C GLU A 159 10.40 -9.64 0.78
N LEU A 160 11.61 -9.59 1.35
CA LEU A 160 12.55 -8.49 1.08
C LEU A 160 13.00 -8.48 -0.38
N SER A 161 13.26 -9.63 -0.98
CA SER A 161 13.62 -9.73 -2.39
C SER A 161 12.51 -9.21 -3.28
N LYS A 162 11.26 -9.54 -2.96
CA LYS A 162 10.07 -9.06 -3.67
C LYS A 162 9.89 -7.56 -3.51
N PHE A 163 10.07 -7.05 -2.31
CA PHE A 163 9.97 -5.62 -2.03
C PHE A 163 10.94 -4.78 -2.86
N PHE A 164 12.15 -5.30 -3.16
CA PHE A 164 13.16 -4.56 -3.95
C PHE A 164 13.14 -4.87 -5.44
N ILE A 165 12.71 -6.05 -5.87
CA ILE A 165 12.92 -6.54 -7.24
C ILE A 165 11.62 -6.67 -8.05
N GLU A 166 10.52 -7.12 -7.47
CA GLU A 166 9.29 -7.42 -8.24
C GLU A 166 8.54 -6.22 -8.80
N VAL A 167 8.77 -5.03 -8.28
CA VAL A 167 8.12 -3.81 -8.79
C VAL A 167 8.76 -3.27 -10.08
N ILE A 168 9.76 -3.94 -10.62
CA ILE A 168 10.45 -3.53 -11.85
C ILE A 168 9.85 -4.20 -13.11
N GLN A 169 8.78 -4.95 -12.97
CA GLN A 169 8.08 -5.59 -14.10
C GLN A 169 6.96 -4.74 -14.73
N VAL A 170 6.99 -3.42 -14.58
CA VAL A 170 6.04 -2.53 -15.28
C VAL A 170 6.72 -1.86 -16.46
#